data_36343fc8baa453a9725aafeae629129f
#
_entry.id   36343fc8baa453a9725aafeae629129f
#
_cell.length_a   1.000
_cell.length_b   1.000
_cell.length_c   1.000
_cell.angle_alpha   90.00
_cell.angle_beta   90.00
_cell.angle_gamma   90.00
#
_symmetry.space_group_name_H-M   'P 1'
#
loop_
_entity.id
_entity.type
_entity.pdbx_description
1 polymer ?
#
loop_
_entity_poly.entity_id
_entity_poly.type
_entity_poly.pdbx_seq_one_letter_code
_entity_poly.pdbx_strand_id
1 'polypeptide(L)'
;MTSSPGGPARRRARRRPILSAALVTVVIGAVTAGGTVYVKARAHDDGGRTVASRVRAAQKEASVEPVTRPAVDRTALLGAAMKAVDVPSGAAVSAAVLDLGSGESAVYGKGAFDTASIVKVDILAALLLQAQDEGRHLTAAEKAYAAKMIGSSDNDSATALWDVVGGAKGLDAANARFGLTGTSAGTNGLWGLTRTTAKDQLTLLRQVFGSDSKLTSASRAYLRELMESVDAGQRWGVSAAAGSGVTALKNGWLPRSTTGLWVVNSIGRVETADGSAYLVAVLSRGTVTQADGISLVESAARAAVRTFAGPA
;
A
#
# COMPACT_ATOMS: atom_id res chain seq x y z
N MET A 1 -22.81 -61.25 -34.31
CA MET A 1 -23.93 -61.41 -33.37
C MET A 1 -24.01 -60.13 -32.58
N THR A 2 -24.80 -59.16 -33.06
CA THR A 2 -26.14 -58.75 -32.61
C THR A 2 -26.14 -58.39 -31.11
N SER A 3 -26.45 -57.25 -30.61
CA SER A 3 -27.54 -56.33 -30.91
C SER A 3 -27.30 -54.98 -30.18
N SER A 4 -27.62 -53.87 -30.84
CA SER A 4 -28.09 -52.57 -30.30
C SER A 4 -29.58 -52.72 -29.89
N PRO A 5 -30.29 -51.60 -29.44
CA PRO A 5 -29.99 -50.35 -28.74
C PRO A 5 -31.00 -50.03 -27.61
N GLY A 6 -30.76 -48.98 -26.86
CA GLY A 6 -31.76 -48.36 -25.96
C GLY A 6 -31.58 -46.87 -25.88
N GLY A 7 -32.48 -46.11 -26.50
CA GLY A 7 -32.46 -44.67 -26.62
C GLY A 7 -33.04 -43.93 -25.38
N PRO A 8 -32.98 -42.57 -25.35
CA PRO A 8 -33.07 -41.78 -24.15
C PRO A 8 -34.48 -41.26 -23.83
N ALA A 9 -34.84 -41.29 -22.55
CA ALA A 9 -36.05 -40.67 -22.02
C ALA A 9 -35.83 -39.17 -21.77
N ARG A 10 -36.53 -38.35 -22.51
CA ARG A 10 -36.66 -36.89 -22.27
C ARG A 10 -37.49 -36.64 -21.01
N ARG A 11 -36.89 -36.01 -19.98
CA ARG A 11 -37.63 -35.40 -18.87
C ARG A 11 -37.79 -33.89 -19.11
N ARG A 12 -39.03 -33.43 -19.21
CA ARG A 12 -39.47 -32.05 -19.33
C ARG A 12 -39.10 -31.29 -18.06
N ALA A 13 -38.41 -30.17 -18.22
CA ALA A 13 -38.18 -29.19 -17.18
C ALA A 13 -39.45 -28.35 -16.93
N ARG A 14 -39.94 -28.36 -15.70
CA ARG A 14 -40.99 -27.48 -15.19
C ARG A 14 -40.38 -26.11 -14.89
N ARG A 15 -40.81 -25.07 -15.61
CA ARG A 15 -40.53 -23.66 -15.29
C ARG A 15 -41.31 -23.25 -14.03
N ARG A 16 -40.61 -22.71 -13.03
CA ARG A 16 -41.20 -21.98 -11.89
C ARG A 16 -41.06 -20.47 -12.17
N PRO A 17 -42.05 -19.65 -11.83
CA PRO A 17 -41.99 -18.21 -12.04
C PRO A 17 -41.11 -17.54 -11.00
N ILE A 18 -40.31 -16.58 -11.45
CA ILE A 18 -39.49 -15.70 -10.65
C ILE A 18 -40.41 -14.58 -10.14
N LEU A 19 -40.61 -14.52 -8.82
CA LEU A 19 -41.17 -13.35 -8.16
C LEU A 19 -40.04 -12.32 -7.98
N SER A 20 -40.17 -11.21 -8.67
CA SER A 20 -39.32 -10.04 -8.50
C SER A 20 -39.74 -9.29 -7.24
N ALA A 21 -38.94 -9.34 -6.19
CA ALA A 21 -39.05 -8.46 -5.04
C ALA A 21 -38.19 -7.21 -5.31
N ALA A 22 -38.84 -6.07 -5.50
CA ALA A 22 -38.20 -4.77 -5.59
C ALA A 22 -37.74 -4.34 -4.20
N LEU A 23 -36.45 -4.25 -4.01
CA LEU A 23 -35.85 -3.67 -2.80
C LEU A 23 -35.70 -2.17 -3.01
N VAL A 24 -36.50 -1.38 -2.28
CA VAL A 24 -36.37 0.08 -2.21
C VAL A 24 -35.27 0.39 -1.21
N THR A 25 -34.13 0.85 -1.72
CA THR A 25 -33.05 1.35 -0.86
C THR A 25 -33.26 2.84 -0.66
N VAL A 26 -33.62 3.24 0.56
CA VAL A 26 -33.64 4.64 0.98
C VAL A 26 -32.22 5.04 1.34
N VAL A 27 -31.60 5.88 0.50
CA VAL A 27 -30.32 6.53 0.79
C VAL A 27 -30.63 7.80 1.58
N ILE A 28 -30.32 7.83 2.87
CA ILE A 28 -30.31 9.06 3.67
C ILE A 28 -28.93 9.69 3.49
N GLY A 29 -28.82 10.62 2.57
CA GLY A 29 -27.67 11.50 2.44
C GLY A 29 -27.77 12.66 3.43
N ALA A 30 -26.89 12.69 4.42
CA ALA A 30 -26.71 13.88 5.25
C ALA A 30 -25.82 14.87 4.51
N VAL A 31 -26.41 15.87 3.88
CA VAL A 31 -25.72 17.04 3.34
C VAL A 31 -25.79 18.13 4.40
N THR A 32 -24.67 18.42 5.04
CA THR A 32 -24.49 19.64 5.83
C THR A 32 -23.97 20.74 4.91
N ALA A 33 -24.91 21.47 4.28
CA ALA A 33 -24.62 22.75 3.67
C ALA A 33 -25.42 23.81 4.45
N GLY A 34 -24.71 24.78 5.01
CA GLY A 34 -25.31 25.93 5.68
C GLY A 34 -26.19 26.71 4.69
N GLY A 35 -27.49 26.65 4.90
CA GLY A 35 -28.48 27.39 4.17
C GLY A 35 -29.35 28.16 5.15
N THR A 36 -29.28 29.48 5.09
CA THR A 36 -30.12 30.42 5.81
C THR A 36 -31.56 30.22 5.38
N VAL A 37 -32.41 29.75 6.27
CA VAL A 37 -33.86 29.64 6.03
C VAL A 37 -34.47 31.01 6.25
N TYR A 38 -34.92 31.66 5.17
CA TYR A 38 -35.74 32.87 5.23
C TYR A 38 -37.19 32.43 5.44
N VAL A 39 -37.71 32.61 6.67
CA VAL A 39 -39.13 32.41 6.95
C VAL A 39 -39.84 33.73 6.69
N LYS A 40 -40.60 33.79 5.59
CA LYS A 40 -41.52 34.90 5.25
C LYS A 40 -42.82 34.72 6.01
N ALA A 41 -42.94 35.35 7.18
CA ALA A 41 -44.21 35.43 7.89
C ALA A 41 -45.17 36.39 7.13
N ARG A 42 -46.31 35.90 6.68
CA ARG A 42 -47.44 36.72 6.23
C ARG A 42 -48.15 37.23 7.50
N ALA A 43 -48.08 38.53 7.73
CA ALA A 43 -48.92 39.20 8.72
C ALA A 43 -50.31 39.35 8.14
N HIS A 44 -51.32 38.86 8.86
CA HIS A 44 -52.68 39.30 8.73
C HIS A 44 -52.89 40.46 9.71
N ASP A 45 -53.35 41.56 9.16
CA ASP A 45 -53.67 42.79 9.84
C ASP A 45 -54.94 42.57 10.67
N ASP A 46 -54.86 42.85 11.96
CA ASP A 46 -56.04 43.35 12.71
C ASP A 46 -55.57 44.15 13.93
N GLY A 47 -56.19 45.31 14.12
CA GLY A 47 -55.75 46.40 14.88
C GLY A 47 -55.72 46.25 16.41
N GLY A 48 -54.83 46.97 17.07
CA GLY A 48 -54.89 47.15 18.53
C GLY A 48 -53.57 47.68 19.15
N ARG A 49 -53.64 48.89 19.55
CA ARG A 49 -52.66 49.77 20.20
C ARG A 49 -51.75 49.17 21.26
N THR A 50 -50.49 49.65 21.17
CA THR A 50 -49.54 50.12 22.23
C THR A 50 -48.94 49.12 23.19
N VAL A 51 -47.68 49.05 23.32
CA VAL A 51 -46.72 49.65 24.24
C VAL A 51 -45.31 49.12 23.95
N ALA A 52 -44.38 50.04 23.71
CA ALA A 52 -42.99 49.72 23.53
C ALA A 52 -42.38 49.25 24.87
N SER A 53 -41.76 48.08 24.84
CA SER A 53 -40.73 47.74 25.80
C SER A 53 -39.53 47.18 25.01
N ARG A 54 -38.49 48.01 24.92
CA ARG A 54 -37.20 47.62 24.43
C ARG A 54 -36.51 46.68 25.45
N VAL A 55 -36.52 45.39 25.19
CA VAL A 55 -35.56 44.51 25.82
C VAL A 55 -34.56 44.14 24.75
N ARG A 56 -33.44 44.82 24.76
CA ARG A 56 -32.25 44.55 23.93
C ARG A 56 -31.47 43.43 24.64
N ALA A 57 -31.89 42.18 24.44
CA ALA A 57 -31.06 41.03 24.82
C ALA A 57 -29.91 40.94 23.79
N ALA A 58 -28.74 41.36 24.19
CA ALA A 58 -27.50 41.05 23.44
C ALA A 58 -27.25 39.56 23.59
N GLN A 59 -27.65 38.78 22.61
CA GLN A 59 -27.15 37.41 22.43
C GLN A 59 -25.70 37.54 21.97
N LYS A 60 -24.80 37.33 22.91
CA LYS A 60 -23.40 37.12 22.65
C LYS A 60 -23.33 35.74 22.04
N GLU A 61 -23.28 35.65 20.69
CA GLU A 61 -22.94 34.41 20.00
C GLU A 61 -21.57 33.99 20.51
N ALA A 62 -21.54 32.91 21.29
CA ALA A 62 -20.30 32.25 21.63
C ALA A 62 -19.76 31.63 20.35
N SER A 63 -18.75 32.27 19.76
CA SER A 63 -17.94 31.68 18.69
C SER A 63 -17.31 30.41 19.26
N VAL A 64 -17.84 29.26 18.90
CA VAL A 64 -17.20 27.98 19.19
C VAL A 64 -16.02 27.88 18.23
N GLU A 65 -14.83 28.26 18.68
CA GLU A 65 -13.63 27.96 17.95
C GLU A 65 -13.52 26.45 17.79
N PRO A 66 -13.25 25.95 16.56
CA PRO A 66 -13.05 24.52 16.36
C PRO A 66 -11.84 24.09 17.20
N VAL A 67 -12.05 23.22 18.16
CA VAL A 67 -10.97 22.59 18.93
C VAL A 67 -10.21 21.71 17.94
N THR A 68 -9.18 22.23 17.33
CA THR A 68 -8.23 21.46 16.53
C THR A 68 -7.45 20.55 17.49
N ARG A 69 -7.75 19.26 17.47
CA ARG A 69 -6.89 18.29 18.15
C ARG A 69 -5.47 18.43 17.59
N PRO A 70 -4.42 18.48 18.43
CA PRO A 70 -3.05 18.50 17.94
C PRO A 70 -2.83 17.33 16.99
N ALA A 71 -2.23 17.58 15.83
CA ALA A 71 -1.85 16.52 14.91
C ALA A 71 -0.85 15.60 15.61
N VAL A 72 -1.11 14.29 15.56
CA VAL A 72 -0.22 13.29 16.17
C VAL A 72 1.06 13.20 15.35
N ASP A 73 2.21 13.43 15.95
CA ASP A 73 3.51 13.22 15.27
C ASP A 73 3.82 11.71 15.19
N ARG A 74 3.36 11.08 14.11
CA ARG A 74 3.60 9.67 13.83
C ARG A 74 5.06 9.33 13.67
N THR A 75 5.90 10.26 13.20
CA THR A 75 7.34 10.05 13.07
C THR A 75 8.02 9.98 14.43
N ALA A 76 7.64 10.85 15.36
CA ALA A 76 8.13 10.78 16.74
C ALA A 76 7.70 9.48 17.44
N LEU A 77 6.43 9.06 17.24
CA LEU A 77 5.94 7.79 17.77
C LEU A 77 6.68 6.58 17.20
N LEU A 78 6.93 6.55 15.88
CA LEU A 78 7.73 5.51 15.25
C LEU A 78 9.15 5.51 15.81
N GLY A 79 9.77 6.68 15.98
CA GLY A 79 11.08 6.82 16.60
C GLY A 79 11.13 6.24 18.02
N ALA A 80 10.09 6.45 18.81
CA ALA A 80 9.97 5.86 20.14
C ALA A 80 9.79 4.33 20.09
N ALA A 81 8.92 3.83 19.19
CA ALA A 81 8.71 2.39 19.02
C ALA A 81 9.97 1.65 18.55
N MET A 82 10.75 2.27 17.69
CA MET A 82 12.01 1.70 17.18
C MET A 82 13.12 1.59 18.24
N LYS A 83 13.04 2.33 19.35
CA LYS A 83 13.99 2.15 20.48
C LYS A 83 13.87 0.79 21.16
N ALA A 84 12.72 0.14 21.05
CA ALA A 84 12.50 -1.20 21.58
C ALA A 84 12.92 -2.32 20.61
N VAL A 85 13.34 -1.97 19.39
CA VAL A 85 13.86 -2.93 18.41
C VAL A 85 15.33 -3.18 18.71
N ASP A 86 15.68 -4.43 18.95
CA ASP A 86 17.07 -4.83 19.13
C ASP A 86 17.81 -4.76 17.79
N VAL A 87 18.68 -3.77 17.65
CA VAL A 87 19.52 -3.58 16.46
C VAL A 87 20.92 -4.07 16.79
N PRO A 88 21.39 -5.16 16.17
CA PRO A 88 22.74 -5.69 16.45
C PRO A 88 23.82 -4.62 16.25
N SER A 89 24.89 -4.70 17.05
CA SER A 89 26.02 -3.77 16.94
C SER A 89 26.58 -3.76 15.52
N GLY A 90 26.77 -2.58 14.94
CA GLY A 90 27.22 -2.39 13.56
C GLY A 90 26.13 -2.55 12.49
N ALA A 91 24.95 -3.04 12.86
CA ALA A 91 23.81 -3.07 11.94
C ALA A 91 23.10 -1.72 11.87
N ALA A 92 22.36 -1.51 10.80
CA ALA A 92 21.50 -0.35 10.62
C ALA A 92 20.14 -0.77 10.07
N VAL A 93 19.09 -0.07 10.50
CA VAL A 93 17.71 -0.28 10.04
C VAL A 93 17.03 1.05 9.73
N SER A 94 16.19 1.07 8.70
CA SER A 94 15.29 2.15 8.37
C SER A 94 13.91 1.58 8.09
N ALA A 95 12.87 2.26 8.53
CA ALA A 95 11.49 1.82 8.35
C ALA A 95 10.61 2.99 7.87
N ALA A 96 9.66 2.68 7.02
CA ALA A 96 8.60 3.62 6.64
C ALA A 96 7.27 2.88 6.64
N VAL A 97 6.22 3.55 7.10
CA VAL A 97 4.87 2.99 7.19
C VAL A 97 3.85 4.05 6.80
N LEU A 98 2.78 3.63 6.12
CA LEU A 98 1.62 4.44 5.78
C LEU A 98 0.36 3.67 6.13
N ASP A 99 -0.51 4.26 6.88
CA ASP A 99 -1.86 3.78 7.13
C ASP A 99 -2.76 4.15 5.95
N LEU A 100 -3.31 3.15 5.28
CA LEU A 100 -4.18 3.35 4.12
C LEU A 100 -5.57 3.92 4.49
N GLY A 101 -5.99 3.79 5.74
CA GLY A 101 -7.25 4.32 6.23
C GLY A 101 -7.19 5.83 6.49
N SER A 102 -6.16 6.30 7.20
CA SER A 102 -5.99 7.72 7.53
C SER A 102 -5.16 8.49 6.49
N GLY A 103 -4.33 7.81 5.70
CA GLY A 103 -3.34 8.43 4.82
C GLY A 103 -2.12 8.99 5.56
N GLU A 104 -2.04 8.85 6.89
CA GLU A 104 -0.89 9.27 7.68
C GLU A 104 0.30 8.34 7.47
N SER A 105 1.51 8.87 7.54
CA SER A 105 2.74 8.09 7.37
C SER A 105 3.81 8.49 8.37
N ALA A 106 4.76 7.58 8.60
CA ALA A 106 5.92 7.81 9.43
C ALA A 106 7.17 7.21 8.80
N VAL A 107 8.32 7.82 9.05
CA VAL A 107 9.63 7.34 8.58
C VAL A 107 10.62 7.36 9.73
N TYR A 108 11.39 6.27 9.87
CA TYR A 108 12.48 6.13 10.83
C TYR A 108 13.79 5.81 10.11
N GLY A 109 14.86 6.40 10.59
CA GLY A 109 16.21 6.21 10.04
C GLY A 109 16.45 7.04 8.79
N LYS A 110 17.71 7.22 8.45
CA LYS A 110 18.20 7.99 7.31
C LYS A 110 19.22 7.18 6.53
N GLY A 111 19.44 7.59 5.28
CA GLY A 111 20.44 7.01 4.40
C GLY A 111 19.87 6.00 3.43
N ALA A 112 20.72 5.62 2.48
CA ALA A 112 20.38 4.67 1.44
C ALA A 112 20.92 3.28 1.77
N PHE A 113 20.16 2.27 1.35
CA PHE A 113 20.46 0.84 1.51
C PHE A 113 20.52 0.18 0.14
N ASP A 114 21.29 -0.88 -0.01
CA ASP A 114 21.21 -1.73 -1.19
C ASP A 114 19.86 -2.46 -1.15
N THR A 115 19.20 -2.53 -2.30
CA THR A 115 17.85 -3.11 -2.38
C THR A 115 17.82 -4.62 -2.22
N ALA A 116 18.88 -5.31 -2.64
CA ALA A 116 18.77 -6.74 -2.96
C ALA A 116 17.53 -6.98 -3.85
N SER A 117 16.79 -8.06 -3.63
CA SER A 117 15.65 -8.41 -4.50
C SER A 117 14.37 -7.60 -4.33
N ILE A 118 14.29 -6.61 -3.43
CA ILE A 118 13.10 -5.74 -3.42
C ILE A 118 13.03 -4.86 -4.67
N VAL A 119 14.16 -4.57 -5.34
CA VAL A 119 14.21 -3.84 -6.62
C VAL A 119 13.37 -4.51 -7.73
N LYS A 120 13.06 -5.79 -7.61
CA LYS A 120 12.24 -6.53 -8.57
C LYS A 120 10.82 -5.96 -8.69
N VAL A 121 10.29 -5.38 -7.62
CA VAL A 121 9.02 -4.62 -7.66
C VAL A 121 9.19 -3.36 -8.52
N ASP A 122 10.31 -2.67 -8.37
CA ASP A 122 10.63 -1.47 -9.12
C ASP A 122 10.85 -1.77 -10.61
N ILE A 123 11.62 -2.83 -10.94
CA ILE A 123 11.80 -3.31 -12.32
C ILE A 123 10.45 -3.62 -12.97
N LEU A 124 9.55 -4.33 -12.28
CA LEU A 124 8.23 -4.65 -12.84
C LEU A 124 7.36 -3.40 -12.97
N ALA A 125 7.40 -2.48 -12.03
CA ALA A 125 6.69 -1.21 -12.11
C ALA A 125 7.18 -0.38 -13.31
N ALA A 126 8.50 -0.31 -13.53
CA ALA A 126 9.11 0.36 -14.68
C ALA A 126 8.70 -0.29 -16.02
N LEU A 127 8.72 -1.61 -16.10
CA LEU A 127 8.26 -2.34 -17.29
C LEU A 127 6.78 -2.06 -17.60
N LEU A 128 5.93 -2.08 -16.59
CA LEU A 128 4.50 -1.77 -16.75
C LEU A 128 4.27 -0.33 -17.19
N LEU A 129 5.05 0.62 -16.66
CA LEU A 129 4.98 2.02 -17.05
C LEU A 129 5.40 2.22 -18.51
N GLN A 130 6.48 1.59 -18.96
CA GLN A 130 6.93 1.63 -20.36
C GLN A 130 5.88 1.01 -21.29
N ALA A 131 5.32 -0.15 -20.95
CA ALA A 131 4.28 -0.78 -21.73
C ALA A 131 3.04 0.11 -21.88
N GLN A 132 2.67 0.84 -20.82
CA GLN A 132 1.59 1.85 -20.87
C GLN A 132 1.90 2.99 -21.83
N ASP A 133 3.13 3.53 -21.77
CA ASP A 133 3.56 4.62 -22.65
C ASP A 133 3.55 4.21 -24.12
N GLU A 134 3.89 2.95 -24.40
CA GLU A 134 3.87 2.35 -25.74
C GLU A 134 2.46 1.90 -26.18
N GLY A 135 1.46 2.02 -25.34
CA GLY A 135 0.08 1.58 -25.63
C GLY A 135 -0.04 0.06 -25.84
N ARG A 136 0.86 -0.74 -25.28
CA ARG A 136 0.90 -2.20 -25.41
C ARG A 136 0.64 -2.93 -24.09
N HIS A 137 0.35 -4.20 -24.21
CA HIS A 137 0.36 -5.12 -23.08
C HIS A 137 1.72 -5.82 -22.95
N LEU A 138 2.00 -6.37 -21.76
CA LEU A 138 3.13 -7.25 -21.59
C LEU A 138 2.99 -8.48 -22.48
N THR A 139 4.07 -8.88 -23.12
CA THR A 139 4.17 -10.12 -23.88
C THR A 139 4.04 -11.35 -22.98
N ALA A 140 3.79 -12.51 -23.55
CA ALA A 140 3.76 -13.79 -22.80
C ALA A 140 5.09 -14.06 -22.09
N ALA A 141 6.23 -13.75 -22.73
CA ALA A 141 7.55 -13.92 -22.14
C ALA A 141 7.78 -12.95 -20.94
N GLU A 142 7.45 -11.65 -21.09
CA GLU A 142 7.54 -10.68 -20.00
C GLU A 142 6.68 -11.09 -18.80
N LYS A 143 5.47 -11.58 -19.02
CA LYS A 143 4.60 -12.09 -17.96
C LYS A 143 5.19 -13.32 -17.27
N ALA A 144 5.76 -14.26 -18.03
CA ALA A 144 6.41 -15.44 -17.47
C ALA A 144 7.62 -15.08 -16.60
N TYR A 145 8.45 -14.14 -17.07
CA TYR A 145 9.55 -13.62 -16.27
C TYR A 145 9.07 -12.86 -15.04
N ALA A 146 8.06 -12.00 -15.16
CA ALA A 146 7.52 -11.25 -14.03
C ALA A 146 6.98 -12.18 -12.92
N ALA A 147 6.28 -13.24 -13.29
CA ALA A 147 5.75 -14.21 -12.34
C ALA A 147 6.86 -14.92 -11.56
N LYS A 148 7.92 -15.40 -12.23
CA LYS A 148 9.09 -16.02 -11.58
C LYS A 148 9.88 -15.01 -10.75
N MET A 149 10.11 -13.81 -11.30
CA MET A 149 10.87 -12.76 -10.65
C MET A 149 10.24 -12.32 -9.32
N ILE A 150 8.93 -12.17 -9.27
CA ILE A 150 8.24 -11.77 -8.04
C ILE A 150 7.95 -12.97 -7.15
N GLY A 151 7.39 -14.07 -7.70
CA GLY A 151 6.93 -15.23 -6.94
C GLY A 151 8.07 -15.96 -6.23
N SER A 152 9.05 -16.46 -6.98
CA SER A 152 10.21 -17.20 -6.46
C SER A 152 11.48 -16.37 -6.31
N SER A 153 11.41 -15.08 -6.61
CA SER A 153 12.58 -14.17 -6.60
C SER A 153 13.69 -14.60 -7.58
N ASP A 154 13.31 -15.16 -8.75
CA ASP A 154 14.23 -15.65 -9.77
C ASP A 154 15.12 -14.53 -10.31
N ASN A 155 16.45 -14.77 -10.34
CA ASN A 155 17.43 -13.77 -10.72
C ASN A 155 17.61 -13.68 -12.24
N ASP A 156 17.49 -14.79 -12.95
CA ASP A 156 17.61 -14.78 -14.42
C ASP A 156 16.44 -14.02 -15.03
N SER A 157 15.24 -14.22 -14.50
CA SER A 157 14.06 -13.43 -14.88
C SER A 157 14.23 -11.95 -14.56
N ALA A 158 14.84 -11.62 -13.42
CA ALA A 158 15.12 -10.22 -13.08
C ALA A 158 16.11 -9.58 -14.04
N THR A 159 17.16 -10.29 -14.43
CA THR A 159 18.15 -9.82 -15.40
C THR A 159 17.51 -9.62 -16.78
N ALA A 160 16.70 -10.58 -17.24
CA ALA A 160 15.99 -10.44 -18.51
C ALA A 160 15.07 -9.20 -18.53
N LEU A 161 14.29 -8.97 -17.46
CA LEU A 161 13.41 -7.79 -17.40
C LEU A 161 14.18 -6.48 -17.16
N TRP A 162 15.31 -6.53 -16.44
CA TRP A 162 16.22 -5.40 -16.30
C TRP A 162 16.74 -4.92 -17.68
N ASP A 163 17.12 -5.85 -18.53
CA ASP A 163 17.56 -5.52 -19.89
C ASP A 163 16.43 -4.92 -20.73
N VAL A 164 15.21 -5.48 -20.62
CA VAL A 164 14.01 -4.95 -21.31
C VAL A 164 13.71 -3.52 -20.90
N VAL A 165 13.80 -3.18 -19.60
CA VAL A 165 13.53 -1.80 -19.15
C VAL A 165 14.65 -0.81 -19.50
N GLY A 166 15.77 -1.27 -20.09
CA GLY A 166 16.90 -0.42 -20.49
C GLY A 166 17.95 -0.25 -19.39
N GLY A 167 18.08 -1.24 -18.51
CA GLY A 167 19.10 -1.28 -17.47
C GLY A 167 18.97 -0.15 -16.45
N ALA A 168 20.11 0.31 -15.94
CA ALA A 168 20.16 1.39 -14.94
C ALA A 168 19.48 2.68 -15.42
N LYS A 169 19.74 3.08 -16.68
CA LYS A 169 19.17 4.30 -17.24
C LYS A 169 17.64 4.25 -17.34
N GLY A 170 17.09 3.12 -17.75
CA GLY A 170 15.64 2.93 -17.87
C GLY A 170 14.97 2.90 -16.50
N LEU A 171 15.57 2.20 -15.51
CA LEU A 171 15.06 2.17 -14.15
C LEU A 171 15.09 3.56 -13.51
N ASP A 172 16.20 4.31 -13.62
CA ASP A 172 16.30 5.67 -13.07
C ASP A 172 15.28 6.63 -13.71
N ALA A 173 15.02 6.50 -15.02
CA ALA A 173 13.98 7.28 -15.68
C ALA A 173 12.58 6.97 -15.15
N ALA A 174 12.26 5.71 -14.88
CA ALA A 174 11.00 5.31 -14.26
C ALA A 174 10.92 5.81 -12.81
N ASN A 175 12.01 5.69 -12.05
CA ASN A 175 12.11 6.15 -10.67
C ASN A 175 11.85 7.65 -10.53
N ALA A 176 12.40 8.46 -11.43
CA ALA A 176 12.13 9.90 -11.47
C ALA A 176 10.63 10.19 -11.67
N ARG A 177 9.95 9.43 -12.54
CA ARG A 177 8.50 9.56 -12.78
C ARG A 177 7.66 9.11 -11.60
N PHE A 178 8.11 8.09 -10.86
CA PHE A 178 7.45 7.62 -9.63
C PHE A 178 7.73 8.52 -8.43
N GLY A 179 8.68 9.44 -8.52
CA GLY A 179 9.08 10.32 -7.42
C GLY A 179 10.03 9.69 -6.40
N LEU A 180 10.81 8.68 -6.82
CA LEU A 180 11.80 7.96 -6.00
C LEU A 180 13.13 8.73 -6.03
N THR A 181 13.19 9.86 -5.35
CA THR A 181 14.30 10.83 -5.46
C THR A 181 15.58 10.43 -4.74
N GLY A 182 15.51 9.49 -3.82
CA GLY A 182 16.65 8.92 -3.09
C GLY A 182 17.02 7.53 -3.58
N THR A 183 16.52 7.11 -4.76
CA THR A 183 16.81 5.82 -5.38
C THR A 183 17.68 6.01 -6.61
N SER A 184 18.75 5.22 -6.72
CA SER A 184 19.63 5.19 -7.88
C SER A 184 19.95 3.74 -8.27
N ALA A 185 19.78 3.44 -9.54
CA ALA A 185 19.95 2.10 -10.08
C ALA A 185 21.39 1.60 -9.95
N GLY A 186 21.53 0.30 -9.69
CA GLY A 186 22.83 -0.36 -9.70
C GLY A 186 23.46 -0.34 -11.09
N THR A 187 24.77 -0.19 -11.18
CA THR A 187 25.52 -0.14 -12.45
C THR A 187 26.02 -1.54 -12.85
N ASN A 188 26.47 -1.68 -14.10
CA ASN A 188 27.09 -2.91 -14.62
C ASN A 188 26.25 -4.18 -14.44
N GLY A 189 24.93 -4.08 -14.62
CA GLY A 189 24.01 -5.21 -14.43
C GLY A 189 23.78 -5.62 -12.97
N LEU A 190 24.36 -4.92 -12.01
CA LEU A 190 24.22 -5.23 -10.58
C LEU A 190 22.94 -4.62 -9.99
N TRP A 191 21.80 -4.96 -10.57
CA TRP A 191 20.50 -4.42 -10.17
C TRP A 191 20.20 -4.59 -8.65
N GLY A 192 20.66 -5.67 -8.01
CA GLY A 192 20.52 -5.89 -6.57
C GLY A 192 21.29 -4.89 -5.69
N LEU A 193 22.23 -4.14 -6.28
CA LEU A 193 22.96 -3.04 -5.63
C LEU A 193 22.35 -1.66 -5.92
N THR A 194 21.16 -1.60 -6.49
CA THR A 194 20.34 -0.37 -6.52
C THR A 194 20.25 0.20 -5.10
N ARG A 195 20.53 1.50 -4.97
CA ARG A 195 20.48 2.21 -3.68
C ARG A 195 19.13 2.85 -3.51
N THR A 196 18.51 2.67 -2.35
CA THR A 196 17.16 3.22 -2.07
C THR A 196 16.99 3.62 -0.62
N THR A 197 15.92 4.33 -0.31
CA THR A 197 15.51 4.71 1.06
C THR A 197 14.18 4.04 1.42
N ALA A 198 13.91 3.86 2.72
CA ALA A 198 12.61 3.35 3.16
C ALA A 198 11.44 4.27 2.72
N LYS A 199 11.68 5.59 2.67
CA LYS A 199 10.72 6.57 2.16
C LYS A 199 10.40 6.33 0.68
N ASP A 200 11.41 6.08 -0.16
CA ASP A 200 11.20 5.83 -1.58
C ASP A 200 10.49 4.50 -1.81
N GLN A 201 10.83 3.47 -1.04
CA GLN A 201 10.12 2.19 -1.11
C GLN A 201 8.65 2.33 -0.69
N LEU A 202 8.35 3.19 0.29
CA LEU A 202 6.97 3.53 0.62
C LEU A 202 6.29 4.27 -0.53
N THR A 203 7.00 5.18 -1.21
CA THR A 203 6.49 5.87 -2.40
C THR A 203 6.22 4.89 -3.54
N LEU A 204 7.11 3.91 -3.79
CA LEU A 204 6.88 2.83 -4.76
C LEU A 204 5.64 2.00 -4.40
N LEU A 205 5.49 1.61 -3.14
CA LEU A 205 4.29 0.90 -2.68
C LEU A 205 3.00 1.73 -2.90
N ARG A 206 3.05 3.06 -2.74
CA ARG A 206 1.92 3.93 -3.09
C ARG A 206 1.59 3.90 -4.58
N GLN A 207 2.59 3.77 -5.47
CA GLN A 207 2.33 3.56 -6.90
C GLN A 207 1.63 2.22 -7.16
N VAL A 208 1.92 1.18 -6.36
CA VAL A 208 1.30 -0.15 -6.51
C VAL A 208 -0.09 -0.21 -5.88
N PHE A 209 -0.27 0.30 -4.67
CA PHE A 209 -1.48 0.11 -3.86
C PHE A 209 -2.37 1.35 -3.74
N GLY A 210 -1.86 2.54 -4.01
CA GLY A 210 -2.61 3.78 -3.95
C GLY A 210 -3.52 4.00 -5.17
N SER A 211 -4.46 4.92 -5.06
CA SER A 211 -5.32 5.35 -6.17
C SER A 211 -4.65 6.40 -7.06
N ASP A 212 -3.89 7.32 -6.45
CA ASP A 212 -3.05 8.30 -7.17
C ASP A 212 -1.72 7.64 -7.56
N SER A 213 -1.64 7.18 -8.80
CA SER A 213 -0.52 6.39 -9.31
C SER A 213 -0.25 6.68 -10.78
N LYS A 214 1.01 6.59 -11.18
CA LYS A 214 1.43 6.60 -12.59
C LYS A 214 1.07 5.30 -13.32
N LEU A 215 0.82 4.23 -12.57
CA LEU A 215 0.38 2.94 -13.12
C LEU A 215 -1.13 2.91 -13.28
N THR A 216 -1.60 2.35 -14.40
CA THR A 216 -3.03 2.10 -14.62
C THR A 216 -3.58 1.13 -13.56
N SER A 217 -4.90 1.09 -13.40
CA SER A 217 -5.56 0.13 -12.50
C SER A 217 -5.22 -1.33 -12.85
N ALA A 218 -5.13 -1.66 -14.14
CA ALA A 218 -4.77 -2.99 -14.61
C ALA A 218 -3.32 -3.35 -14.26
N SER A 219 -2.36 -2.44 -14.48
CA SER A 219 -0.95 -2.64 -14.12
C SER A 219 -0.78 -2.83 -12.62
N ARG A 220 -1.47 -2.02 -11.81
CA ARG A 220 -1.45 -2.16 -10.35
C ARG A 220 -2.05 -3.49 -9.90
N ALA A 221 -3.18 -3.90 -10.47
CA ALA A 221 -3.82 -5.17 -10.13
C ALA A 221 -2.89 -6.35 -10.40
N TYR A 222 -2.24 -6.37 -11.57
CA TYR A 222 -1.29 -7.41 -11.95
C TYR A 222 -0.08 -7.48 -10.99
N LEU A 223 0.51 -6.34 -10.65
CA LEU A 223 1.66 -6.31 -9.74
C LEU A 223 1.26 -6.76 -8.31
N ARG A 224 0.08 -6.34 -7.82
CA ARG A 224 -0.47 -6.78 -6.54
C ARG A 224 -0.67 -8.29 -6.49
N GLU A 225 -1.31 -8.86 -7.50
CA GLU A 225 -1.54 -10.30 -7.62
C GLU A 225 -0.23 -11.09 -7.49
N LEU A 226 0.83 -10.65 -8.17
CA LEU A 226 2.13 -11.29 -8.06
C LEU A 226 2.75 -11.14 -6.65
N MET A 227 2.62 -9.99 -6.01
CA MET A 227 3.11 -9.77 -4.64
C MET A 227 2.31 -10.57 -3.58
N GLU A 228 1.05 -10.88 -3.85
CA GLU A 228 0.21 -11.74 -3.01
C GLU A 228 0.55 -13.23 -3.17
N SER A 229 1.07 -13.61 -4.34
CA SER A 229 1.35 -14.99 -4.72
C SER A 229 2.80 -15.43 -4.48
N VAL A 230 3.61 -14.70 -3.69
CA VAL A 230 4.98 -15.11 -3.38
C VAL A 230 5.03 -16.48 -2.71
N ASP A 231 6.09 -17.24 -3.00
CA ASP A 231 6.32 -18.58 -2.46
C ASP A 231 6.28 -18.59 -0.93
N ALA A 232 5.75 -19.66 -0.35
CA ALA A 232 5.57 -19.80 1.10
C ALA A 232 6.88 -19.57 1.88
N GLY A 233 8.02 -20.04 1.38
CA GLY A 233 9.33 -19.84 1.99
C GLY A 233 9.84 -18.38 2.00
N GLN A 234 9.16 -17.50 1.29
CA GLN A 234 9.48 -16.07 1.23
C GLN A 234 8.46 -15.18 1.95
N ARG A 235 7.51 -15.75 2.69
CA ARG A 235 6.47 -15.01 3.42
C ARG A 235 6.93 -14.61 4.83
N TRP A 236 8.10 -13.97 4.94
CA TRP A 236 8.67 -13.40 6.16
C TRP A 236 8.77 -11.86 6.03
N GLY A 237 9.29 -11.19 7.03
CA GLY A 237 9.53 -9.76 7.02
C GLY A 237 8.29 -8.94 7.39
N VAL A 238 7.79 -8.08 6.49
CA VAL A 238 6.62 -7.22 6.79
C VAL A 238 5.38 -8.02 7.14
N SER A 239 5.24 -9.27 6.66
CA SER A 239 4.15 -10.17 7.03
C SER A 239 4.05 -10.46 8.52
N ALA A 240 5.15 -10.33 9.25
CA ALA A 240 5.15 -10.50 10.71
C ALA A 240 4.30 -9.46 11.44
N ALA A 241 3.92 -8.36 10.79
CA ALA A 241 3.03 -7.35 11.32
C ALA A 241 1.55 -7.58 10.94
N ALA A 242 1.25 -8.55 10.06
CA ALA A 242 -0.11 -8.77 9.53
C ALA A 242 -1.02 -9.57 10.47
N GLY A 243 -0.49 -10.28 11.46
CA GLY A 243 -1.30 -11.26 12.18
C GLY A 243 -1.81 -12.35 11.25
N SER A 244 -3.14 -12.52 11.13
CA SER A 244 -3.81 -13.45 10.21
C SER A 244 -4.29 -12.80 8.92
N GLY A 245 -3.98 -11.51 8.70
CA GLY A 245 -4.48 -10.76 7.55
C GLY A 245 -3.74 -11.04 6.24
N VAL A 246 -4.29 -10.51 5.14
CA VAL A 246 -3.73 -10.63 3.81
C VAL A 246 -2.43 -9.86 3.69
N THR A 247 -1.43 -10.46 3.05
CA THR A 247 -0.14 -9.83 2.76
C THR A 247 0.20 -9.90 1.29
N ALA A 248 0.70 -8.77 0.75
CA ALA A 248 1.35 -8.68 -0.54
C ALA A 248 2.75 -8.13 -0.31
N LEU A 249 3.80 -8.88 -0.62
CA LEU A 249 5.15 -8.50 -0.22
C LEU A 249 6.23 -8.87 -1.24
N LYS A 250 7.39 -8.25 -1.08
CA LYS A 250 8.64 -8.69 -1.70
C LYS A 250 9.78 -8.56 -0.70
N ASN A 251 10.54 -9.61 -0.60
CA ASN A 251 11.75 -9.65 0.22
C ASN A 251 13.01 -9.55 -0.63
N GLY A 252 14.08 -9.08 -0.01
CA GLY A 252 15.38 -9.02 -0.65
C GLY A 252 16.47 -9.27 0.38
N TRP A 253 17.45 -10.08 0.00
CA TRP A 253 18.62 -10.40 0.84
C TRP A 253 19.85 -10.67 0.00
N LEU A 254 20.99 -10.29 0.50
CA LEU A 254 22.28 -10.64 -0.09
C LEU A 254 23.40 -10.50 0.96
N PRO A 255 24.41 -11.39 0.96
CA PRO A 255 25.64 -11.16 1.67
C PRO A 255 26.52 -10.18 0.86
N ARG A 256 27.10 -9.19 1.54
CA ARG A 256 28.03 -8.25 0.89
C ARG A 256 29.41 -8.89 0.81
N SER A 257 29.91 -9.11 -0.40
CA SER A 257 31.24 -9.72 -0.63
C SER A 257 32.39 -8.95 0.02
N THR A 258 32.23 -7.64 0.21
CA THR A 258 33.25 -6.76 0.81
C THR A 258 33.33 -6.88 2.34
N THR A 259 32.24 -7.28 3.02
CA THR A 259 32.17 -7.30 4.48
C THR A 259 31.75 -8.65 5.05
N GLY A 260 31.19 -9.55 4.26
CA GLY A 260 30.54 -10.77 4.71
C GLY A 260 29.20 -10.55 5.42
N LEU A 261 28.80 -9.29 5.66
CA LEU A 261 27.58 -8.95 6.38
C LEU A 261 26.37 -8.93 5.45
N TRP A 262 25.20 -9.17 6.02
CA TRP A 262 23.95 -9.28 5.26
C TRP A 262 23.22 -7.95 5.11
N VAL A 263 22.62 -7.79 3.94
CA VAL A 263 21.52 -6.87 3.67
C VAL A 263 20.25 -7.69 3.65
N VAL A 264 19.25 -7.28 4.42
CA VAL A 264 17.92 -7.94 4.47
C VAL A 264 16.85 -6.87 4.49
N ASN A 265 15.93 -6.95 3.53
CA ASN A 265 14.87 -5.97 3.31
C ASN A 265 13.53 -6.66 3.11
N SER A 266 12.45 -5.97 3.47
CA SER A 266 11.09 -6.42 3.18
C SER A 266 10.19 -5.21 2.94
N ILE A 267 9.38 -5.27 1.90
CA ILE A 267 8.39 -4.23 1.55
C ILE A 267 7.06 -4.87 1.19
N GLY A 268 5.96 -4.21 1.50
CA GLY A 268 4.64 -4.73 1.11
C GLY A 268 3.46 -4.01 1.73
N ARG A 269 2.28 -4.55 1.42
CA ARG A 269 1.01 -4.25 2.07
C ARG A 269 0.70 -5.36 3.08
N VAL A 270 0.33 -4.96 4.27
CA VAL A 270 -0.12 -5.87 5.32
C VAL A 270 -1.50 -5.44 5.79
N GLU A 271 -2.30 -6.43 6.20
CA GLU A 271 -3.60 -6.22 6.82
C GLU A 271 -3.60 -6.87 8.20
N THR A 272 -3.92 -6.11 9.21
CA THR A 272 -3.99 -6.57 10.60
C THR A 272 -5.33 -7.25 10.90
N ALA A 273 -5.43 -7.97 12.00
CA ALA A 273 -6.62 -8.75 12.33
C ALA A 273 -7.89 -7.90 12.52
N ASP A 274 -7.75 -6.60 12.82
CA ASP A 274 -8.83 -5.63 12.92
C ASP A 274 -9.26 -5.04 11.55
N GLY A 275 -8.66 -5.51 10.44
CA GLY A 275 -8.96 -5.04 9.09
C GLY A 275 -8.23 -3.76 8.66
N SER A 276 -7.39 -3.18 9.53
CA SER A 276 -6.56 -2.03 9.15
C SER A 276 -5.47 -2.43 8.18
N ALA A 277 -5.22 -1.61 7.16
CA ALA A 277 -4.26 -1.92 6.10
C ALA A 277 -3.13 -0.89 6.04
N TYR A 278 -1.90 -1.38 5.93
CA TYR A 278 -0.70 -0.57 5.96
C TYR A 278 0.23 -0.90 4.78
N LEU A 279 0.92 0.12 4.27
CA LEU A 279 2.10 -0.06 3.44
C LEU A 279 3.32 0.04 4.34
N VAL A 280 4.20 -0.94 4.26
CA VAL A 280 5.38 -1.02 5.13
C VAL A 280 6.63 -1.30 4.31
N ALA A 281 7.69 -0.55 4.56
CA ALA A 281 9.01 -0.77 4.00
C ALA A 281 10.04 -0.79 5.11
N VAL A 282 10.79 -1.89 5.22
CA VAL A 282 11.89 -2.04 6.18
C VAL A 282 13.15 -2.44 5.43
N LEU A 283 14.20 -1.66 5.63
CA LEU A 283 15.52 -1.85 5.04
C LEU A 283 16.55 -2.05 6.15
N SER A 284 17.41 -3.06 6.00
CA SER A 284 18.47 -3.31 6.97
C SER A 284 19.79 -3.71 6.30
N ARG A 285 20.87 -3.55 7.02
CA ARG A 285 22.21 -3.99 6.63
C ARG A 285 23.07 -4.23 7.86
N GLY A 286 24.12 -5.05 7.69
CA GLY A 286 25.19 -5.19 8.69
C GLY A 286 24.94 -6.28 9.71
N THR A 287 23.95 -7.15 9.54
CA THR A 287 23.76 -8.33 10.38
C THR A 287 24.76 -9.44 10.00
N VAL A 288 25.17 -10.25 10.98
CA VAL A 288 26.13 -11.33 10.77
C VAL A 288 25.52 -12.48 9.98
N THR A 289 24.23 -12.76 10.22
CA THR A 289 23.48 -13.82 9.52
C THR A 289 22.25 -13.26 8.84
N GLN A 290 21.76 -13.99 7.85
CA GLN A 290 20.45 -13.70 7.23
C GLN A 290 19.31 -13.79 8.24
N ALA A 291 19.38 -14.77 9.16
CA ALA A 291 18.36 -14.99 10.19
C ALA A 291 18.24 -13.78 11.14
N ASP A 292 19.37 -13.22 11.57
CA ASP A 292 19.39 -11.99 12.39
C ASP A 292 18.77 -10.82 11.62
N GLY A 293 19.07 -10.71 10.32
CA GLY A 293 18.49 -9.70 9.45
C GLY A 293 16.97 -9.84 9.30
N ILE A 294 16.48 -11.07 9.16
CA ILE A 294 15.03 -11.34 9.11
C ILE A 294 14.39 -10.94 10.44
N SER A 295 14.94 -11.37 11.57
CA SER A 295 14.44 -11.03 12.91
C SER A 295 14.38 -9.53 13.15
N LEU A 296 15.41 -8.79 12.72
CA LEU A 296 15.47 -7.33 12.80
C LEU A 296 14.35 -6.69 11.95
N VAL A 297 14.18 -7.11 10.70
CA VAL A 297 13.17 -6.58 9.79
C VAL A 297 11.76 -6.86 10.31
N GLU A 298 11.48 -8.05 10.82
CA GLU A 298 10.19 -8.42 11.40
C GLU A 298 9.86 -7.61 12.65
N SER A 299 10.84 -7.42 13.55
CA SER A 299 10.67 -6.61 14.75
C SER A 299 10.40 -5.15 14.41
N ALA A 300 11.12 -4.60 13.43
CA ALA A 300 10.90 -3.24 12.93
C ALA A 300 9.54 -3.07 12.24
N ALA A 301 9.09 -4.06 11.47
CA ALA A 301 7.77 -4.04 10.82
C ALA A 301 6.63 -4.02 11.86
N ARG A 302 6.71 -4.87 12.89
CA ARG A 302 5.76 -4.87 14.02
C ARG A 302 5.76 -3.52 14.75
N ALA A 303 6.94 -2.94 15.02
CA ALA A 303 7.04 -1.63 15.65
C ALA A 303 6.42 -0.53 14.80
N ALA A 304 6.63 -0.56 13.49
CA ALA A 304 6.08 0.42 12.56
C ALA A 304 4.54 0.39 12.52
N VAL A 305 3.93 -0.79 12.39
CA VAL A 305 2.47 -0.92 12.35
C VAL A 305 1.83 -0.54 13.68
N ARG A 306 2.41 -0.95 14.82
CA ARG A 306 1.90 -0.56 16.15
C ARG A 306 1.87 0.95 16.40
N THR A 307 2.63 1.74 15.66
CA THR A 307 2.60 3.20 15.75
C THR A 307 1.22 3.79 15.40
N PHE A 308 0.42 3.06 14.63
CA PHE A 308 -0.91 3.46 14.19
C PHE A 308 -2.04 2.73 14.94
N ALA A 309 -1.75 1.58 15.57
CA ALA A 309 -2.70 0.97 16.48
C ALA A 309 -2.94 1.92 17.63
N GLY A 310 -4.20 2.16 17.99
CA GLY A 310 -4.55 2.91 19.20
C GLY A 310 -3.92 2.29 20.45
N PRO A 311 -3.84 3.01 21.56
CA PRO A 311 -3.43 2.40 22.83
C PRO A 311 -4.34 1.21 23.11
N ALA A 312 -3.71 0.05 23.33
CA ALA A 312 -4.39 -1.18 23.71
C ALA A 312 -5.09 -1.02 25.06
#